data_61fadb4abacbe334cd584d39dc846511
#
_entry.id   61fadb4abacbe334cd584d39dc846511
#
_cell.length_a   1.000
_cell.length_b   1.000
_cell.length_c   1.000
_cell.angle_alpha   90.00
_cell.angle_beta   90.00
_cell.angle_gamma   90.00
#
_symmetry.space_group_name_H-M   'P 1'
#
loop_
_entity.id
_entity.type
_entity.pdbx_description
1 polymer ?
#
loop_
_entity_poly.entity_id
_entity_poly.type
_entity_poly.pdbx_seq_one_letter_code
_entity_poly.pdbx_strand_id
1 'polypeptide(L)'
;MMRCEEMVKEIRDKYVIPGNHAGSSYFSAISELVRLRDTDPDNRAFYQKEIDAVYSLVRDEILTSQARPISPVKFGTSGWRGIIGKDLTVKSVSQVTQAIVDMYKDLDNGSVLGSSLGVRTYKEARERGCVLGYDNRFGGEIFAQAVAEVLTAHGFRVHFAGESTTGVLSAAVMELGAAFSCNLTPSHNPLEYGGFKFNAADAGPAVPEVTRSIQEKAQKIIEGDLPVKKGADASLISPFNALDVWKGLIRKNKAIHHIDYDAVIEEFGRRDDVVVAVDCVHGASRIHIKDLLGDASAGRLIIIRGEDDPTFGGVAPEPSSKNMVLVNEALRARKERLRLGVIIDPDARPDQV
;
A
#
# COMPACT_ATOMS: atom_id res chain seq x y z
N MET A 1 27.11 25.05 -2.08
CA MET A 1 27.43 23.86 -1.27
C MET A 1 27.43 24.18 0.22
N MET A 2 28.33 25.03 0.81
CA MET A 2 28.32 25.36 2.25
C MET A 2 26.94 25.76 2.81
N ARG A 3 26.18 26.60 2.10
CA ARG A 3 24.82 27.01 2.52
C ARG A 3 23.82 25.83 2.58
N CYS A 4 23.90 24.87 1.65
CA CYS A 4 23.03 23.69 1.65
C CYS A 4 23.37 22.76 2.83
N GLU A 5 24.66 22.60 3.12
CA GLU A 5 25.14 21.79 4.26
C GLU A 5 24.68 22.38 5.60
N GLU A 6 24.73 23.71 5.74
CA GLU A 6 24.20 24.39 6.93
C GLU A 6 22.69 24.18 7.11
N MET A 7 21.90 24.33 6.03
CA MET A 7 20.46 24.12 6.06
C MET A 7 20.10 22.67 6.42
N VAL A 8 20.79 21.70 5.84
CA VAL A 8 20.59 20.26 6.18
C VAL A 8 20.95 19.99 7.62
N LYS A 9 22.06 20.59 8.12
CA LYS A 9 22.46 20.45 9.52
C LYS A 9 21.40 21.01 10.46
N GLU A 10 20.85 22.19 10.18
CA GLU A 10 19.77 22.79 10.97
C GLU A 10 18.53 21.89 11.02
N ILE A 11 18.11 21.31 9.88
CA ILE A 11 17.00 20.37 9.81
C ILE A 11 17.30 19.13 10.65
N ARG A 12 18.49 18.54 10.53
CA ARG A 12 18.87 17.37 11.32
C ARG A 12 18.93 17.67 12.81
N ASP A 13 19.56 18.76 13.21
CA ASP A 13 19.64 19.17 14.62
C ASP A 13 18.25 19.41 15.24
N LYS A 14 17.28 19.85 14.43
CA LYS A 14 15.90 20.11 14.86
C LYS A 14 15.06 18.84 15.03
N TYR A 15 15.23 17.85 14.15
CA TYR A 15 14.29 16.72 14.05
C TYR A 15 14.91 15.35 14.36
N VAL A 16 16.24 15.22 14.34
CA VAL A 16 16.93 13.95 14.51
C VAL A 16 17.75 13.98 15.79
N ILE A 17 17.35 13.17 16.77
CA ILE A 17 18.10 13.01 18.01
C ILE A 17 18.99 11.76 17.88
N PRO A 18 20.33 11.90 17.82
CA PRO A 18 21.22 10.76 17.65
C PRO A 18 20.99 9.66 18.71
N GLY A 19 20.83 8.41 18.25
CA GLY A 19 20.58 7.26 19.12
C GLY A 19 19.23 7.23 19.82
N ASN A 20 18.30 8.15 19.49
CA ASN A 20 16.97 8.19 20.09
C ASN A 20 15.87 8.24 19.04
N HIS A 21 15.44 7.07 18.57
CA HIS A 21 14.33 6.96 17.62
C HIS A 21 13.01 7.54 18.18
N ALA A 22 12.71 7.28 19.43
CA ALA A 22 11.45 7.71 20.05
C ALA A 22 11.30 9.25 20.08
N GLY A 23 12.40 9.97 20.34
CA GLY A 23 12.44 11.42 20.38
C GLY A 23 12.59 12.09 19.02
N SER A 24 12.90 11.34 17.95
CA SER A 24 13.14 11.88 16.62
C SER A 24 11.86 12.00 15.80
N SER A 25 11.79 13.02 14.93
CA SER A 25 10.69 13.29 14.00
C SER A 25 11.18 13.17 12.55
N TYR A 26 11.58 11.97 12.14
CA TYR A 26 12.22 11.71 10.85
C TYR A 26 11.42 12.20 9.65
N PHE A 27 10.10 11.99 9.63
CA PHE A 27 9.25 12.43 8.53
C PHE A 27 9.12 13.95 8.44
N SER A 28 9.26 14.69 9.55
CA SER A 28 9.37 16.14 9.52
C SER A 28 10.67 16.60 8.86
N ALA A 29 11.79 15.90 9.16
CA ALA A 29 13.07 16.16 8.49
C ALA A 29 12.97 15.85 6.99
N ILE A 30 12.40 14.71 6.61
CA ILE A 30 12.19 14.31 5.22
C ILE A 30 11.36 15.36 4.49
N SER A 31 10.24 15.82 5.07
CA SER A 31 9.37 16.82 4.44
C SER A 31 10.08 18.14 4.18
N GLU A 32 10.91 18.62 5.10
CA GLU A 32 11.70 19.84 4.88
C GLU A 32 12.80 19.63 3.82
N LEU A 33 13.47 18.48 3.82
CA LEU A 33 14.47 18.13 2.82
C LEU A 33 13.87 17.99 1.41
N VAL A 34 12.68 17.38 1.29
CA VAL A 34 11.93 17.27 0.03
C VAL A 34 11.58 18.66 -0.51
N ARG A 35 11.11 19.58 0.35
CA ARG A 35 10.85 20.94 -0.05
C ARG A 35 12.11 21.65 -0.59
N LEU A 36 13.27 21.42 0.03
CA LEU A 36 14.55 21.97 -0.48
C LEU A 36 14.92 21.33 -1.82
N ARG A 37 14.81 19.99 -1.93
CA ARG A 37 15.08 19.25 -3.16
C ARG A 37 14.29 19.79 -4.35
N ASP A 38 13.02 20.11 -4.14
CA ASP A 38 12.11 20.50 -5.21
C ASP A 38 12.17 21.99 -5.52
N THR A 39 12.71 22.82 -4.61
CA THR A 39 12.91 24.28 -4.83
C THR A 39 14.34 24.65 -5.27
N ASP A 40 15.28 23.72 -5.21
CA ASP A 40 16.68 23.93 -5.60
C ASP A 40 17.17 22.80 -6.53
N PRO A 41 16.83 22.89 -7.84
CA PRO A 41 17.17 21.83 -8.81
C PRO A 41 18.67 21.59 -8.95
N ASP A 42 19.51 22.60 -8.75
CA ASP A 42 20.96 22.49 -8.89
C ASP A 42 21.59 21.60 -7.80
N ASN A 43 20.96 21.50 -6.63
CA ASN A 43 21.38 20.68 -5.52
C ASN A 43 20.46 19.48 -5.24
N ARG A 44 19.58 19.14 -6.18
CA ARG A 44 18.59 18.06 -6.04
C ARG A 44 19.19 16.72 -5.58
N ALA A 45 20.31 16.31 -6.19
CA ALA A 45 20.98 15.06 -5.85
C ALA A 45 21.56 15.07 -4.43
N PHE A 46 22.05 16.21 -3.97
CA PHE A 46 22.54 16.36 -2.59
C PHE A 46 21.40 16.20 -1.58
N TYR A 47 20.27 16.89 -1.77
CA TYR A 47 19.13 16.73 -0.86
C TYR A 47 18.51 15.33 -0.91
N GLN A 48 18.48 14.68 -2.09
CA GLN A 48 18.00 13.30 -2.20
C GLN A 48 18.85 12.35 -1.34
N LYS A 49 20.18 12.48 -1.40
CA LYS A 49 21.08 11.69 -0.55
C LYS A 49 20.81 11.88 0.95
N GLU A 50 20.47 13.10 1.36
CA GLU A 50 20.13 13.40 2.74
C GLU A 50 18.78 12.82 3.16
N ILE A 51 17.79 12.83 2.25
CA ILE A 51 16.50 12.14 2.42
C ILE A 51 16.72 10.64 2.61
N ASP A 52 17.53 10.01 1.75
CA ASP A 52 17.83 8.59 1.83
C ASP A 52 18.55 8.23 3.16
N ALA A 53 19.43 9.10 3.63
CA ALA A 53 20.08 8.92 4.92
C ALA A 53 19.09 8.99 6.10
N VAL A 54 18.07 9.87 6.04
CA VAL A 54 17.03 9.91 7.08
C VAL A 54 16.11 8.69 6.96
N TYR A 55 15.77 8.24 5.74
CA TYR A 55 15.01 6.99 5.55
C TYR A 55 15.75 5.77 6.10
N SER A 56 17.08 5.74 6.08
CA SER A 56 17.83 4.68 6.72
C SER A 56 17.59 4.63 8.24
N LEU A 57 17.44 5.79 8.89
CA LEU A 57 17.07 5.86 10.31
C LEU A 57 15.63 5.41 10.58
N VAL A 58 14.70 5.75 9.67
CA VAL A 58 13.33 5.23 9.74
C VAL A 58 13.33 3.70 9.60
N ARG A 59 14.13 3.16 8.68
CA ARG A 59 14.28 1.70 8.51
C ARG A 59 14.78 1.03 9.79
N ASP A 60 15.80 1.61 10.43
CA ASP A 60 16.34 1.10 11.70
C ASP A 60 15.24 1.11 12.78
N GLU A 61 14.48 2.19 12.89
CA GLU A 61 13.35 2.28 13.83
C GLU A 61 12.30 1.20 13.56
N ILE A 62 11.86 1.03 12.31
CA ILE A 62 10.89 -0.01 11.91
C ILE A 62 11.36 -1.40 12.34
N LEU A 63 12.64 -1.70 12.12
CA LEU A 63 13.22 -3.04 12.35
C LEU A 63 13.50 -3.32 13.82
N THR A 64 13.95 -2.32 14.57
CA THR A 64 14.52 -2.52 15.91
C THR A 64 13.63 -2.08 17.05
N SER A 65 12.61 -1.24 16.80
CA SER A 65 11.74 -0.73 17.85
C SER A 65 11.04 -1.86 18.61
N GLN A 66 11.20 -1.84 19.93
CA GLN A 66 10.49 -2.70 20.88
C GLN A 66 9.34 -1.95 21.58
N ALA A 67 9.15 -0.69 21.28
CA ALA A 67 8.09 0.13 21.84
C ALA A 67 6.70 -0.40 21.42
N ARG A 68 5.71 -0.13 22.27
CA ARG A 68 4.31 -0.29 21.86
C ARG A 68 3.93 0.84 20.91
N PRO A 69 2.94 0.61 20.00
CA PRO A 69 2.37 1.69 19.22
C PRO A 69 1.97 2.87 20.11
N ILE A 70 2.23 4.10 19.65
CA ILE A 70 1.85 5.32 20.37
C ILE A 70 0.34 5.56 20.34
N SER A 71 -0.33 5.01 19.32
CA SER A 71 -1.79 5.03 19.18
C SER A 71 -2.35 3.61 19.27
N PRO A 72 -3.53 3.40 19.86
CA PRO A 72 -4.17 2.09 19.87
C PRO A 72 -4.38 1.54 18.46
N VAL A 73 -4.22 0.23 18.27
CA VAL A 73 -4.61 -0.43 17.02
C VAL A 73 -6.12 -0.32 16.86
N LYS A 74 -6.56 0.46 15.89
CA LYS A 74 -7.97 0.69 15.59
C LYS A 74 -8.21 0.53 14.11
N PHE A 75 -9.00 -0.46 13.73
CA PHE A 75 -9.46 -0.65 12.36
C PHE A 75 -10.64 0.29 12.10
N GLY A 76 -10.42 1.30 11.26
CA GLY A 76 -11.50 2.08 10.65
C GLY A 76 -12.18 1.30 9.52
N THR A 77 -13.01 1.97 8.73
CA THR A 77 -13.72 1.37 7.57
C THR A 77 -12.77 0.69 6.57
N SER A 78 -11.50 1.12 6.52
CA SER A 78 -10.52 0.64 5.54
C SER A 78 -9.19 0.18 6.16
N GLY A 79 -9.19 -0.31 7.39
CA GLY A 79 -8.00 -0.85 8.04
C GLY A 79 -7.43 0.01 9.17
N TRP A 80 -6.34 -0.46 9.75
CA TRP A 80 -5.55 0.27 10.75
C TRP A 80 -4.57 1.21 10.05
N ARG A 81 -4.46 2.45 10.53
CA ARG A 81 -3.53 3.47 10.07
C ARG A 81 -2.73 4.00 11.24
N GLY A 82 -1.46 4.30 11.03
CA GLY A 82 -0.58 4.82 12.06
C GLY A 82 0.72 5.39 11.47
N ILE A 83 1.52 6.00 12.32
CA ILE A 83 2.81 6.58 11.95
C ILE A 83 3.85 5.47 11.77
N ILE A 84 4.52 5.46 10.63
CA ILE A 84 5.61 4.53 10.33
C ILE A 84 6.75 4.73 11.34
N GLY A 85 7.25 3.63 11.91
CA GLY A 85 8.27 3.64 12.95
C GLY A 85 7.74 3.87 14.37
N LYS A 86 6.59 4.53 14.53
CA LYS A 86 5.97 4.79 15.85
C LYS A 86 4.82 3.82 16.16
N ASP A 87 3.86 3.74 15.25
CA ASP A 87 2.73 2.81 15.34
C ASP A 87 3.02 1.53 14.55
N LEU A 88 3.46 1.69 13.28
CA LEU A 88 3.81 0.57 12.42
C LEU A 88 5.32 0.29 12.50
N THR A 89 5.65 -0.83 13.13
CA THR A 89 6.96 -1.44 13.23
C THR A 89 6.86 -2.91 12.85
N VAL A 90 7.96 -3.59 12.61
CA VAL A 90 7.95 -5.05 12.41
C VAL A 90 7.31 -5.77 13.60
N LYS A 91 7.52 -5.28 14.82
CA LYS A 91 6.90 -5.84 16.02
C LYS A 91 5.37 -5.70 15.99
N SER A 92 4.86 -4.49 15.83
CA SER A 92 3.42 -4.23 15.90
C SER A 92 2.65 -4.86 14.73
N VAL A 93 3.19 -4.81 13.51
CA VAL A 93 2.61 -5.49 12.34
C VAL A 93 2.55 -7.01 12.56
N SER A 94 3.60 -7.60 13.13
CA SER A 94 3.58 -9.03 13.48
C SER A 94 2.55 -9.35 14.56
N GLN A 95 2.36 -8.48 15.55
CA GLN A 95 1.35 -8.65 16.60
C GLN A 95 -0.08 -8.57 16.04
N VAL A 96 -0.34 -7.64 15.12
CA VAL A 96 -1.64 -7.55 14.42
C VAL A 96 -1.87 -8.79 13.54
N THR A 97 -0.83 -9.26 12.85
CA THR A 97 -0.93 -10.49 12.04
C THR A 97 -1.21 -11.72 12.92
N GLN A 98 -0.57 -11.81 14.10
CA GLN A 98 -0.87 -12.86 15.06
C GLN A 98 -2.32 -12.80 15.54
N ALA A 99 -2.87 -11.61 15.76
CA ALA A 99 -4.29 -11.42 16.11
C ALA A 99 -5.23 -11.95 15.02
N ILE A 100 -4.89 -11.75 13.74
CA ILE A 100 -5.63 -12.32 12.60
C ILE A 100 -5.56 -13.86 12.64
N VAL A 101 -4.38 -14.43 12.84
CA VAL A 101 -4.21 -15.88 12.97
C VAL A 101 -5.05 -16.43 14.13
N ASP A 102 -5.04 -15.78 15.28
CA ASP A 102 -5.79 -16.22 16.46
C ASP A 102 -7.31 -16.08 16.27
N MET A 103 -7.76 -15.07 15.50
CA MET A 103 -9.17 -14.98 15.08
C MET A 103 -9.59 -16.19 14.23
N TYR A 104 -8.75 -16.62 13.28
CA TYR A 104 -9.04 -17.81 12.48
C TYR A 104 -8.99 -19.11 13.29
N LYS A 105 -8.12 -19.24 14.30
CA LYS A 105 -8.08 -20.39 15.20
C LYS A 105 -9.37 -20.53 16.02
N ASP A 106 -10.02 -19.42 16.36
CA ASP A 106 -11.28 -19.45 17.11
C ASP A 106 -12.43 -20.09 16.31
N LEU A 107 -12.33 -20.24 14.99
CA LEU A 107 -13.32 -20.96 14.18
C LEU A 107 -13.45 -22.43 14.63
N ASP A 108 -12.33 -23.09 14.94
CA ASP A 108 -12.32 -24.48 15.42
C ASP A 108 -12.86 -24.60 16.86
N ASN A 109 -12.98 -23.46 17.57
CA ASN A 109 -13.53 -23.34 18.93
C ASN A 109 -14.98 -22.81 18.96
N GLY A 110 -15.68 -22.80 17.81
CA GLY A 110 -17.08 -22.42 17.72
C GLY A 110 -17.33 -20.92 17.54
N SER A 111 -16.36 -20.14 17.04
CA SER A 111 -16.58 -18.75 16.67
C SER A 111 -17.67 -18.60 15.62
N VAL A 112 -18.56 -17.64 15.82
CA VAL A 112 -19.64 -17.30 14.88
C VAL A 112 -19.18 -16.50 13.66
N LEU A 113 -17.90 -16.10 13.60
CA LEU A 113 -17.38 -15.25 12.53
C LEU A 113 -17.19 -15.99 11.18
N GLY A 114 -17.37 -17.31 11.13
CA GLY A 114 -17.13 -18.11 9.93
C GLY A 114 -17.92 -17.63 8.71
N SER A 115 -19.16 -17.20 8.86
CA SER A 115 -19.97 -16.65 7.78
C SER A 115 -19.42 -15.31 7.26
N SER A 116 -19.01 -14.42 8.15
CA SER A 116 -18.44 -13.11 7.82
C SER A 116 -17.03 -13.20 7.25
N LEU A 117 -16.28 -14.25 7.60
CA LEU A 117 -14.94 -14.55 7.07
C LEU A 117 -14.99 -15.32 5.74
N GLY A 118 -16.13 -15.96 5.42
CA GLY A 118 -16.28 -16.80 4.23
C GLY A 118 -15.48 -18.10 4.28
N VAL A 119 -15.10 -18.57 5.50
CA VAL A 119 -14.41 -19.83 5.77
C VAL A 119 -14.95 -20.45 7.06
N ARG A 120 -14.91 -21.80 7.17
CA ARG A 120 -15.54 -22.53 8.26
C ARG A 120 -14.57 -23.04 9.32
N THR A 121 -13.31 -23.28 8.95
CA THR A 121 -12.30 -23.86 9.82
C THR A 121 -10.95 -23.17 9.67
N TYR A 122 -10.12 -23.28 10.69
CA TYR A 122 -8.74 -22.81 10.65
C TYR A 122 -7.93 -23.53 9.56
N LYS A 123 -8.17 -24.83 9.36
CA LYS A 123 -7.52 -25.59 8.28
C LYS A 123 -7.86 -25.02 6.90
N GLU A 124 -9.14 -24.79 6.63
CA GLU A 124 -9.60 -24.19 5.35
C GLU A 124 -8.94 -22.82 5.12
N ALA A 125 -8.90 -21.95 6.15
CA ALA A 125 -8.28 -20.65 6.04
C ALA A 125 -6.79 -20.73 5.64
N ARG A 126 -6.04 -21.66 6.25
CA ARG A 126 -4.62 -21.88 5.93
C ARG A 126 -4.41 -22.42 4.51
N GLU A 127 -5.23 -23.35 4.07
CA GLU A 127 -5.14 -23.97 2.73
C GLU A 127 -5.50 -22.98 1.62
N ARG A 128 -6.53 -22.14 1.82
CA ARG A 128 -6.91 -21.06 0.89
C ARG A 128 -5.90 -19.92 0.93
N GLY A 129 -5.33 -19.63 2.08
CA GLY A 129 -4.24 -18.69 2.25
C GLY A 129 -4.65 -17.21 2.20
N CYS A 130 -3.63 -16.38 2.13
CA CYS A 130 -3.71 -14.92 2.13
C CYS A 130 -3.15 -14.33 0.84
N VAL A 131 -3.87 -13.40 0.22
CA VAL A 131 -3.29 -12.50 -0.79
C VAL A 131 -2.59 -11.35 -0.06
N LEU A 132 -1.31 -11.16 -0.32
CA LEU A 132 -0.48 -10.18 0.37
C LEU A 132 0.15 -9.20 -0.62
N GLY A 133 -0.06 -7.90 -0.37
CA GLY A 133 0.54 -6.82 -1.15
C GLY A 133 0.73 -5.55 -0.33
N TYR A 134 1.31 -4.54 -0.97
CA TYR A 134 1.59 -3.23 -0.38
C TYR A 134 1.58 -2.13 -1.46
N ASP A 135 1.43 -0.86 -1.05
CA ASP A 135 1.64 0.29 -1.93
C ASP A 135 3.11 0.76 -1.88
N ASN A 136 3.47 1.80 -2.63
CA ASN A 136 4.85 2.30 -2.72
C ASN A 136 5.36 3.07 -1.49
N ARG A 137 4.66 3.05 -0.37
CA ARG A 137 5.10 3.73 0.84
C ARG A 137 6.35 3.10 1.42
N PHE A 138 7.18 3.93 2.02
CA PHE A 138 8.39 3.48 2.70
C PHE A 138 8.06 2.41 3.76
N GLY A 139 8.78 1.31 3.72
CA GLY A 139 8.58 0.18 4.64
C GLY A 139 7.52 -0.83 4.20
N GLY A 140 6.77 -0.61 3.12
CA GLY A 140 5.71 -1.53 2.65
C GLY A 140 6.20 -2.97 2.48
N GLU A 141 7.33 -3.17 1.80
CA GLU A 141 7.95 -4.49 1.63
C GLU A 141 8.39 -5.11 2.97
N ILE A 142 8.98 -4.32 3.86
CA ILE A 142 9.42 -4.78 5.19
C ILE A 142 8.23 -5.29 6.00
N PHE A 143 7.13 -4.56 5.97
CA PHE A 143 5.90 -4.94 6.66
C PHE A 143 5.26 -6.17 6.03
N ALA A 144 5.22 -6.25 4.69
CA ALA A 144 4.71 -7.43 4.00
C ALA A 144 5.53 -8.68 4.33
N GLN A 145 6.85 -8.58 4.42
CA GLN A 145 7.67 -9.68 4.88
C GLN A 145 7.33 -10.10 6.32
N ALA A 146 7.15 -9.15 7.24
CA ALA A 146 6.77 -9.44 8.62
C ALA A 146 5.41 -10.17 8.70
N VAL A 147 4.45 -9.80 7.85
CA VAL A 147 3.16 -10.53 7.71
C VAL A 147 3.39 -11.94 7.20
N ALA A 148 4.17 -12.12 6.14
CA ALA A 148 4.45 -13.44 5.56
C ALA A 148 5.15 -14.37 6.56
N GLU A 149 6.11 -13.87 7.34
CA GLU A 149 6.81 -14.65 8.37
C GLU A 149 5.86 -15.19 9.47
N VAL A 150 4.89 -14.39 9.90
CA VAL A 150 3.89 -14.83 10.88
C VAL A 150 2.93 -15.83 10.25
N LEU A 151 2.39 -15.53 9.07
CA LEU A 151 1.42 -16.39 8.40
C LEU A 151 2.00 -17.76 8.07
N THR A 152 3.20 -17.80 7.48
CA THR A 152 3.85 -19.07 7.09
C THR A 152 4.28 -19.88 8.32
N ALA A 153 4.72 -19.24 9.41
CA ALA A 153 4.99 -19.92 10.68
C ALA A 153 3.76 -20.65 11.25
N HIS A 154 2.56 -20.18 10.88
CA HIS A 154 1.28 -20.81 11.24
C HIS A 154 0.71 -21.72 10.15
N GLY A 155 1.45 -21.94 9.04
CA GLY A 155 1.09 -22.83 7.95
C GLY A 155 0.07 -22.26 6.97
N PHE A 156 -0.12 -20.95 6.93
CA PHE A 156 -0.90 -20.30 5.87
C PHE A 156 -0.12 -20.26 4.56
N ARG A 157 -0.80 -20.51 3.46
CA ARG A 157 -0.29 -20.15 2.14
C ARG A 157 -0.32 -18.63 1.97
N VAL A 158 0.67 -18.08 1.29
CA VAL A 158 0.77 -16.65 0.96
C VAL A 158 0.88 -16.49 -0.54
N HIS A 159 -0.15 -15.92 -1.15
CA HIS A 159 -0.12 -15.47 -2.55
C HIS A 159 0.46 -14.06 -2.56
N PHE A 160 1.73 -13.95 -2.90
CA PHE A 160 2.47 -12.71 -2.79
C PHE A 160 2.41 -11.90 -4.08
N ALA A 161 1.68 -10.79 -4.05
CA ALA A 161 1.50 -9.88 -5.18
C ALA A 161 2.62 -8.84 -5.31
N GLY A 162 3.40 -8.61 -4.24
CA GLY A 162 4.34 -7.50 -4.19
C GLY A 162 3.62 -6.15 -4.12
N GLU A 163 4.23 -5.12 -4.69
CA GLU A 163 3.59 -3.82 -4.81
C GLU A 163 2.38 -3.92 -5.74
N SER A 164 1.22 -3.44 -5.29
CA SER A 164 -0.03 -3.56 -6.03
C SER A 164 -1.12 -2.63 -5.50
N THR A 165 -2.17 -2.45 -6.29
CA THR A 165 -3.35 -1.66 -5.91
C THR A 165 -4.39 -2.50 -5.18
N THR A 166 -5.21 -1.86 -4.35
CA THR A 166 -6.27 -2.53 -3.57
C THR A 166 -7.24 -3.30 -4.46
N GLY A 167 -7.68 -2.72 -5.59
CA GLY A 167 -8.62 -3.38 -6.51
C GLY A 167 -8.06 -4.65 -7.16
N VAL A 168 -6.77 -4.63 -7.50
CA VAL A 168 -6.07 -5.78 -8.08
C VAL A 168 -5.93 -6.91 -7.05
N LEU A 169 -5.61 -6.57 -5.78
CA LEU A 169 -5.56 -7.55 -4.69
C LEU A 169 -6.93 -8.15 -4.37
N SER A 170 -8.01 -7.34 -4.39
CA SER A 170 -9.38 -7.82 -4.21
C SER A 170 -9.78 -8.82 -5.30
N ALA A 171 -9.45 -8.54 -6.57
CA ALA A 171 -9.67 -9.47 -7.67
C ALA A 171 -8.92 -10.79 -7.44
N ALA A 172 -7.69 -10.73 -6.94
CA ALA A 172 -6.90 -11.91 -6.65
C ALA A 172 -7.50 -12.77 -5.53
N VAL A 173 -8.10 -12.17 -4.49
CA VAL A 173 -8.83 -12.93 -3.45
C VAL A 173 -9.95 -13.76 -4.07
N MET A 174 -10.72 -13.16 -4.97
CA MET A 174 -11.85 -13.84 -5.63
C MET A 174 -11.38 -14.96 -6.56
N GLU A 175 -10.45 -14.68 -7.46
CA GLU A 175 -10.03 -15.62 -8.50
C GLU A 175 -9.17 -16.77 -7.96
N LEU A 176 -8.33 -16.53 -6.95
CA LEU A 176 -7.54 -17.57 -6.29
C LEU A 176 -8.33 -18.31 -5.20
N GLY A 177 -9.52 -17.84 -4.86
CA GLY A 177 -10.30 -18.38 -3.76
C GLY A 177 -9.61 -18.24 -2.41
N ALA A 178 -8.78 -17.21 -2.22
CA ALA A 178 -8.06 -16.98 -0.98
C ALA A 178 -9.03 -16.74 0.20
N ALA A 179 -8.57 -17.03 1.41
CA ALA A 179 -9.40 -16.84 2.62
C ALA A 179 -9.50 -15.35 3.01
N PHE A 180 -8.49 -14.56 2.69
CA PHE A 180 -8.41 -13.14 3.01
C PHE A 180 -7.29 -12.46 2.23
N SER A 181 -7.23 -11.13 2.34
CA SER A 181 -6.05 -10.36 1.93
C SER A 181 -5.55 -9.45 3.05
N CYS A 182 -4.23 -9.22 3.03
CA CYS A 182 -3.58 -8.14 3.76
C CYS A 182 -2.94 -7.19 2.76
N ASN A 183 -3.31 -5.91 2.82
CA ASN A 183 -2.71 -4.86 2.01
C ASN A 183 -2.08 -3.80 2.92
N LEU A 184 -0.77 -3.60 2.79
CA LEU A 184 0.00 -2.65 3.59
C LEU A 184 -0.08 -1.28 2.94
N THR A 185 -1.13 -0.52 3.26
CA THR A 185 -1.43 0.80 2.70
C THR A 185 -2.34 1.61 3.62
N PRO A 186 -2.10 2.90 3.81
CA PRO A 186 -3.03 3.84 4.43
C PRO A 186 -3.87 4.62 3.39
N SER A 187 -3.82 4.24 2.10
CA SER A 187 -4.44 4.96 0.97
C SER A 187 -3.78 6.35 0.76
N HIS A 188 -4.56 7.43 0.79
CA HIS A 188 -4.12 8.80 0.47
C HIS A 188 -3.54 9.60 1.66
N ASN A 189 -3.33 8.98 2.82
CA ASN A 189 -2.74 9.68 3.97
C ASN A 189 -1.36 10.28 3.63
N PRO A 190 -0.89 11.31 4.37
CA PRO A 190 0.45 11.87 4.22
C PRO A 190 1.57 10.84 4.33
N LEU A 191 2.78 11.23 3.94
CA LEU A 191 3.92 10.32 3.75
C LEU A 191 4.37 9.57 5.03
N GLU A 192 4.13 10.14 6.21
CA GLU A 192 4.48 9.55 7.50
C GLU A 192 3.55 8.41 7.93
N TYR A 193 2.40 8.26 7.28
CA TYR A 193 1.45 7.19 7.60
C TYR A 193 1.74 5.91 6.82
N GLY A 194 1.65 4.79 7.53
CA GLY A 194 1.45 3.47 6.98
C GLY A 194 0.08 2.93 7.33
N GLY A 195 -0.28 1.77 6.81
CA GLY A 195 -1.57 1.14 7.10
C GLY A 195 -1.55 -0.37 6.92
N PHE A 196 -2.55 -1.01 7.48
CA PHE A 196 -2.78 -2.45 7.39
C PHE A 196 -4.27 -2.68 7.12
N LYS A 197 -4.62 -3.01 5.89
CA LYS A 197 -5.98 -3.37 5.48
C LYS A 197 -6.16 -4.88 5.55
N PHE A 198 -7.35 -5.31 5.98
CA PHE A 198 -7.79 -6.71 5.99
C PHE A 198 -9.12 -6.80 5.25
N ASN A 199 -9.18 -7.65 4.25
CA ASN A 199 -10.43 -8.01 3.55
C ASN A 199 -10.66 -9.52 3.72
N ALA A 200 -11.91 -9.93 3.94
CA ALA A 200 -12.29 -11.33 4.06
C ALA A 200 -12.38 -12.02 2.67
N ALA A 201 -12.89 -13.24 2.63
CA ALA A 201 -12.95 -14.04 1.41
C ALA A 201 -13.89 -13.48 0.33
N ASP A 202 -14.77 -12.56 0.68
CA ASP A 202 -15.62 -11.81 -0.25
C ASP A 202 -14.89 -10.67 -0.98
N ALA A 203 -13.60 -10.48 -0.64
CA ALA A 203 -12.72 -9.43 -1.16
C ALA A 203 -13.14 -7.99 -0.81
N GLY A 204 -14.20 -7.82 -0.04
CA GLY A 204 -14.67 -6.53 0.47
C GLY A 204 -14.03 -6.11 1.79
N PRO A 205 -14.22 -4.86 2.22
CA PRO A 205 -13.83 -4.42 3.55
C PRO A 205 -14.50 -5.29 4.62
N ALA A 206 -13.73 -5.77 5.60
CA ALA A 206 -14.25 -6.63 6.64
C ALA A 206 -15.33 -5.94 7.49
N VAL A 207 -16.37 -6.68 7.82
CA VAL A 207 -17.49 -6.21 8.65
C VAL A 207 -17.01 -5.85 10.09
N PRO A 208 -17.74 -4.99 10.81
CA PRO A 208 -17.31 -4.47 12.11
C PRO A 208 -17.01 -5.54 13.17
N GLU A 209 -17.71 -6.66 13.18
CA GLU A 209 -17.46 -7.75 14.13
C GLU A 209 -16.10 -8.44 13.88
N VAL A 210 -15.69 -8.56 12.62
CA VAL A 210 -14.37 -9.12 12.24
C VAL A 210 -13.27 -8.16 12.67
N THR A 211 -13.38 -6.89 12.30
CA THR A 211 -12.36 -5.88 12.64
C THR A 211 -12.25 -5.68 14.14
N ARG A 212 -13.35 -5.74 14.89
CA ARG A 212 -13.36 -5.69 16.36
C ARG A 212 -12.62 -6.89 16.95
N SER A 213 -12.86 -8.10 16.44
CA SER A 213 -12.15 -9.30 16.91
C SER A 213 -10.64 -9.17 16.72
N ILE A 214 -10.19 -8.65 15.56
CA ILE A 214 -8.76 -8.38 15.31
C ILE A 214 -8.22 -7.36 16.30
N GLN A 215 -8.93 -6.24 16.53
CA GLN A 215 -8.51 -5.18 17.45
C GLN A 215 -8.35 -5.70 18.89
N GLU A 216 -9.35 -6.40 19.41
CA GLU A 216 -9.34 -6.91 20.78
C GLU A 216 -8.20 -7.92 21.01
N LYS A 217 -7.94 -8.79 20.03
CA LYS A 217 -6.82 -9.72 20.08
C LYS A 217 -5.47 -9.01 19.98
N ALA A 218 -5.33 -8.06 19.04
CA ALA A 218 -4.12 -7.27 18.89
C ALA A 218 -3.82 -6.50 20.18
N GLN A 219 -4.83 -5.87 20.80
CA GLN A 219 -4.68 -5.15 22.05
C GLN A 219 -4.14 -6.06 23.18
N LYS A 220 -4.72 -7.27 23.34
CA LYS A 220 -4.24 -8.25 24.32
C LYS A 220 -2.79 -8.65 24.08
N ILE A 221 -2.40 -8.88 22.83
CA ILE A 221 -1.03 -9.26 22.47
C ILE A 221 -0.06 -8.11 22.78
N ILE A 222 -0.42 -6.88 22.41
CA ILE A 222 0.41 -5.69 22.61
C ILE A 222 0.55 -5.34 24.08
N GLU A 223 -0.55 -5.32 24.84
CA GLU A 223 -0.54 -5.00 26.28
C GLU A 223 0.18 -6.06 27.12
N GLY A 224 -0.02 -7.33 26.76
CA GLY A 224 0.65 -8.44 27.42
C GLY A 224 2.07 -8.69 26.94
N ASP A 225 2.53 -7.97 25.91
CA ASP A 225 3.80 -8.23 25.20
C ASP A 225 3.95 -9.74 24.88
N LEU A 226 2.85 -10.33 24.39
CA LEU A 226 2.79 -11.77 24.16
C LEU A 226 3.68 -12.17 22.97
N PRO A 227 4.32 -13.34 23.04
CA PRO A 227 5.21 -13.79 21.97
C PRO A 227 4.43 -14.05 20.68
N VAL A 228 5.01 -13.60 19.56
CA VAL A 228 4.52 -13.86 18.21
C VAL A 228 5.38 -14.94 17.57
N LYS A 229 4.73 -16.02 17.10
CA LYS A 229 5.42 -17.06 16.35
C LYS A 229 5.80 -16.54 14.95
N LYS A 230 7.08 -16.54 14.64
CA LYS A 230 7.64 -16.15 13.36
C LYS A 230 8.48 -17.26 12.76
N GLY A 231 8.57 -17.30 11.46
CA GLY A 231 9.45 -18.21 10.74
C GLY A 231 9.08 -18.18 9.25
N ALA A 232 10.07 -17.93 8.40
CA ALA A 232 9.84 -17.94 6.96
C ALA A 232 9.83 -19.38 6.43
N ASP A 233 8.70 -19.82 5.89
CA ASP A 233 8.60 -21.03 5.08
C ASP A 233 8.35 -20.64 3.64
N ALA A 234 9.43 -20.57 2.86
CA ALA A 234 9.39 -20.18 1.46
C ALA A 234 8.51 -21.09 0.59
N SER A 235 8.29 -22.35 1.00
CA SER A 235 7.43 -23.28 0.28
C SER A 235 5.95 -22.92 0.31
N LEU A 236 5.56 -22.08 1.29
CA LEU A 236 4.20 -21.57 1.43
C LEU A 236 3.99 -20.20 0.75
N ILE A 237 5.05 -19.60 0.20
CA ILE A 237 4.97 -18.29 -0.46
C ILE A 237 5.02 -18.48 -1.97
N SER A 238 3.98 -18.06 -2.67
CA SER A 238 3.85 -18.13 -4.12
C SER A 238 3.71 -16.73 -4.70
N PRO A 239 4.77 -16.17 -5.34
CA PRO A 239 4.64 -14.91 -6.07
C PRO A 239 3.77 -15.13 -7.32
N PHE A 240 2.99 -14.10 -7.68
CA PHE A 240 2.13 -14.12 -8.86
C PHE A 240 1.93 -12.71 -9.44
N ASN A 241 1.53 -12.64 -10.71
CA ASN A 241 1.17 -11.38 -11.35
C ASN A 241 -0.30 -11.05 -11.05
N ALA A 242 -0.53 -10.15 -10.10
CA ALA A 242 -1.87 -9.79 -9.67
C ALA A 242 -2.66 -9.01 -10.75
N LEU A 243 -1.98 -8.24 -11.61
CA LEU A 243 -2.63 -7.53 -12.72
C LEU A 243 -3.19 -8.49 -13.77
N ASP A 244 -2.49 -9.58 -14.08
CA ASP A 244 -2.98 -10.60 -15.02
C ASP A 244 -4.23 -11.31 -14.48
N VAL A 245 -4.26 -11.57 -13.16
CA VAL A 245 -5.45 -12.11 -12.49
C VAL A 245 -6.62 -11.13 -12.60
N TRP A 246 -6.39 -9.82 -12.36
CA TRP A 246 -7.40 -8.79 -12.52
C TRP A 246 -7.91 -8.70 -13.96
N LYS A 247 -7.02 -8.70 -14.96
CA LYS A 247 -7.39 -8.74 -16.39
C LYS A 247 -8.25 -9.96 -16.72
N GLY A 248 -7.90 -11.12 -16.16
CA GLY A 248 -8.67 -12.35 -16.28
C GLY A 248 -10.10 -12.22 -15.73
N LEU A 249 -10.23 -11.63 -14.52
CA LEU A 249 -11.52 -11.39 -13.88
C LEU A 249 -12.41 -10.45 -14.72
N ILE A 250 -11.84 -9.36 -15.25
CA ILE A 250 -12.58 -8.41 -16.09
C ILE A 250 -13.08 -9.10 -17.35
N ARG A 251 -12.24 -9.87 -18.05
CA ARG A 251 -12.66 -10.63 -19.25
C ARG A 251 -13.76 -11.64 -18.95
N LYS A 252 -13.63 -12.40 -17.88
CA LYS A 252 -14.59 -13.41 -17.40
C LYS A 252 -15.97 -12.80 -17.12
N ASN A 253 -15.99 -11.61 -16.52
CA ASN A 253 -17.23 -10.96 -16.09
C ASN A 253 -17.79 -9.94 -17.10
N LYS A 254 -17.31 -9.93 -18.33
CA LYS A 254 -17.75 -9.03 -19.41
C LYS A 254 -19.29 -8.96 -19.55
N ALA A 255 -19.97 -10.09 -19.42
CA ALA A 255 -21.43 -10.15 -19.50
C ALA A 255 -22.15 -9.48 -18.31
N ILE A 256 -21.48 -9.28 -17.19
CA ILE A 256 -22.03 -8.69 -15.96
C ILE A 256 -21.87 -7.17 -15.98
N HIS A 257 -20.64 -6.69 -16.22
CA HIS A 257 -20.32 -5.24 -16.19
C HIS A 257 -20.36 -4.57 -17.56
N HIS A 258 -20.59 -5.33 -18.65
CA HIS A 258 -20.69 -4.84 -20.03
C HIS A 258 -19.43 -4.14 -20.58
N ILE A 259 -18.27 -4.34 -19.96
CA ILE A 259 -16.99 -3.80 -20.43
C ILE A 259 -16.25 -4.90 -21.18
N ASP A 260 -16.01 -4.69 -22.47
CA ASP A 260 -15.09 -5.49 -23.27
C ASP A 260 -13.71 -4.86 -23.17
N TYR A 261 -12.90 -5.35 -22.22
CA TYR A 261 -11.56 -4.81 -21.97
C TYR A 261 -10.70 -4.82 -23.24
N ASP A 262 -10.67 -5.94 -23.96
CA ASP A 262 -9.82 -6.10 -25.15
C ASP A 262 -10.29 -5.19 -26.30
N ALA A 263 -11.60 -5.06 -26.51
CA ALA A 263 -12.16 -4.13 -27.49
C ALA A 263 -11.90 -2.67 -27.14
N VAL A 264 -11.93 -2.29 -25.85
CA VAL A 264 -11.60 -0.94 -25.40
C VAL A 264 -10.13 -0.61 -25.68
N ILE A 265 -9.22 -1.53 -25.41
CA ILE A 265 -7.78 -1.34 -25.68
C ILE A 265 -7.51 -1.27 -27.19
N GLU A 266 -8.09 -2.15 -27.98
CA GLU A 266 -7.99 -2.13 -29.44
C GLU A 266 -8.51 -0.82 -30.03
N GLU A 267 -9.70 -0.37 -29.58
CA GLU A 267 -10.30 0.90 -30.04
C GLU A 267 -9.42 2.09 -29.65
N PHE A 268 -8.90 2.14 -28.41
CA PHE A 268 -7.97 3.17 -28.00
C PHE A 268 -6.69 3.17 -28.87
N GLY A 269 -6.19 1.99 -29.25
CA GLY A 269 -5.06 1.85 -30.17
C GLY A 269 -5.33 2.43 -31.56
N ARG A 270 -6.52 2.23 -32.12
CA ARG A 270 -6.93 2.67 -33.46
C ARG A 270 -7.27 4.16 -33.55
N ARG A 271 -7.72 4.75 -32.44
CA ARG A 271 -8.16 6.15 -32.42
C ARG A 271 -7.00 7.10 -32.23
N ASP A 272 -6.85 8.07 -33.10
CA ASP A 272 -5.86 9.14 -33.02
C ASP A 272 -6.39 10.44 -32.37
N ASP A 273 -7.72 10.50 -32.17
CA ASP A 273 -8.43 11.66 -31.62
C ASP A 273 -8.68 11.56 -30.10
N VAL A 274 -8.11 10.57 -29.41
CA VAL A 274 -8.26 10.35 -27.96
C VAL A 274 -6.91 10.42 -27.27
N VAL A 275 -6.78 11.21 -26.22
CA VAL A 275 -5.64 11.24 -25.32
C VAL A 275 -6.06 11.03 -23.87
N VAL A 276 -5.28 10.27 -23.14
CA VAL A 276 -5.50 9.99 -21.70
C VAL A 276 -4.28 10.47 -20.92
N ALA A 277 -4.51 11.30 -19.91
CA ALA A 277 -3.49 11.68 -18.93
C ALA A 277 -3.85 11.05 -17.59
N VAL A 278 -2.93 10.25 -17.04
CA VAL A 278 -3.09 9.57 -15.76
C VAL A 278 -2.02 10.05 -14.81
N ASP A 279 -2.44 10.66 -13.72
CA ASP A 279 -1.57 11.01 -12.62
C ASP A 279 -1.62 9.90 -11.57
N CYS A 280 -0.51 9.19 -11.43
CA CYS A 280 -0.36 8.09 -10.48
C CYS A 280 -0.02 8.54 -9.06
N VAL A 281 0.21 9.82 -8.83
CA VAL A 281 0.68 10.40 -7.56
C VAL A 281 1.82 9.60 -6.90
N HIS A 282 2.71 9.05 -7.73
CA HIS A 282 3.76 8.10 -7.35
C HIS A 282 3.25 6.78 -6.73
N GLY A 283 1.92 6.51 -6.74
CA GLY A 283 1.30 5.34 -6.14
C GLY A 283 1.52 4.04 -6.92
N ALA A 284 1.00 2.92 -6.39
CA ALA A 284 1.14 1.59 -6.98
C ALA A 284 0.49 1.44 -8.37
N SER A 285 -0.43 2.34 -8.76
CA SER A 285 -1.00 2.34 -10.11
C SER A 285 0.06 2.56 -11.20
N ARG A 286 1.20 3.21 -10.90
CA ARG A 286 2.29 3.48 -11.86
C ARG A 286 2.85 2.21 -12.51
N ILE A 287 2.89 1.11 -11.75
CA ILE A 287 3.41 -0.18 -12.27
C ILE A 287 2.39 -0.90 -13.16
N HIS A 288 1.12 -0.54 -13.10
CA HIS A 288 0.05 -1.22 -13.82
C HIS A 288 -0.48 -0.45 -15.02
N ILE A 289 -0.47 0.90 -14.98
CA ILE A 289 -1.21 1.71 -15.94
C ILE A 289 -0.72 1.53 -17.39
N LYS A 290 0.59 1.37 -17.59
CA LYS A 290 1.17 1.14 -18.92
C LYS A 290 0.76 -0.22 -19.46
N ASP A 291 0.85 -1.25 -18.64
CA ASP A 291 0.47 -2.63 -19.02
C ASP A 291 -1.05 -2.77 -19.21
N LEU A 292 -1.82 -1.92 -18.55
CA LEU A 292 -3.28 -1.90 -18.62
C LEU A 292 -3.77 -1.30 -19.94
N LEU A 293 -3.19 -0.18 -20.36
CA LEU A 293 -3.62 0.55 -21.56
C LEU A 293 -2.84 0.19 -22.83
N GLY A 294 -1.78 -0.62 -22.69
CA GLY A 294 -1.01 -1.17 -23.80
C GLY A 294 -0.09 -0.17 -24.51
N ASP A 295 0.81 -0.70 -25.33
CA ASP A 295 1.75 0.07 -26.15
C ASP A 295 1.07 0.74 -27.36
N ALA A 296 -0.17 0.33 -27.69
CA ALA A 296 -0.94 0.87 -28.82
C ALA A 296 -1.28 2.37 -28.67
N SER A 297 -1.08 2.91 -27.47
CA SER A 297 -1.38 4.30 -27.14
C SER A 297 -0.31 5.32 -27.57
N ALA A 298 0.76 4.91 -28.25
CA ALA A 298 1.97 5.67 -28.58
C ALA A 298 1.79 7.21 -28.53
N GLY A 299 2.33 7.86 -27.49
CA GLY A 299 2.25 9.32 -27.30
C GLY A 299 0.87 9.88 -26.90
N ARG A 300 -0.16 9.04 -26.75
CA ARG A 300 -1.52 9.43 -26.34
C ARG A 300 -1.88 8.99 -24.92
N LEU A 301 -1.03 8.19 -24.27
CA LEU A 301 -1.04 7.95 -22.84
C LEU A 301 0.04 8.82 -22.20
N ILE A 302 -0.35 9.74 -21.34
CA ILE A 302 0.54 10.62 -20.59
C ILE A 302 0.51 10.17 -19.15
N ILE A 303 1.62 9.64 -18.66
CA ILE A 303 1.75 9.23 -17.26
C ILE A 303 2.45 10.36 -16.49
N ILE A 304 1.79 10.84 -15.45
CA ILE A 304 2.24 11.92 -14.58
C ILE A 304 2.58 11.30 -13.23
N ARG A 305 3.66 11.72 -12.58
CA ARG A 305 4.16 11.17 -11.31
C ARG A 305 4.18 9.63 -11.30
N GLY A 306 4.73 9.06 -12.38
CA GLY A 306 4.86 7.63 -12.62
C GLY A 306 6.17 7.02 -12.13
N GLU A 307 7.03 7.78 -11.46
CA GLU A 307 8.28 7.33 -10.87
C GLU A 307 8.03 6.78 -9.46
N ASP A 308 8.93 5.92 -8.99
CA ASP A 308 8.97 5.47 -7.60
C ASP A 308 9.52 6.59 -6.72
N ASP A 309 8.63 7.29 -6.02
CA ASP A 309 9.01 8.29 -5.02
C ASP A 309 8.14 8.12 -3.77
N PRO A 310 8.64 7.48 -2.71
CA PRO A 310 7.90 7.29 -1.46
C PRO A 310 7.64 8.60 -0.70
N THR A 311 8.22 9.71 -1.14
CA THR A 311 7.91 11.04 -0.61
C THR A 311 6.70 11.70 -1.29
N PHE A 312 6.14 11.09 -2.34
CA PHE A 312 5.05 11.64 -3.16
C PHE A 312 5.33 13.04 -3.72
N GLY A 313 6.62 13.36 -3.96
CA GLY A 313 7.02 14.70 -4.37
C GLY A 313 6.69 15.78 -3.32
N GLY A 314 6.62 15.41 -2.04
CA GLY A 314 6.31 16.34 -0.95
C GLY A 314 4.84 16.80 -0.89
N VAL A 315 3.95 16.17 -1.66
CA VAL A 315 2.52 16.52 -1.73
C VAL A 315 1.70 15.35 -1.18
N ALA A 316 0.64 15.63 -0.42
CA ALA A 316 -0.30 14.60 -0.01
C ALA A 316 -0.89 13.91 -1.27
N PRO A 317 -0.82 12.57 -1.37
CA PRO A 317 -1.19 11.85 -2.58
C PRO A 317 -2.71 11.65 -2.70
N GLU A 318 -3.46 12.72 -2.49
CA GLU A 318 -4.91 12.75 -2.48
C GLU A 318 -5.46 13.13 -3.87
N PRO A 319 -6.48 12.45 -4.41
CA PRO A 319 -7.14 12.82 -5.66
C PRO A 319 -8.04 14.04 -5.45
N SER A 320 -7.41 15.21 -5.31
CA SER A 320 -8.08 16.48 -5.06
C SER A 320 -7.96 17.44 -6.25
N SER A 321 -8.83 18.46 -6.32
CA SER A 321 -8.77 19.49 -7.34
C SER A 321 -7.41 20.19 -7.40
N LYS A 322 -6.73 20.32 -6.26
CA LYS A 322 -5.38 20.90 -6.16
C LYS A 322 -4.35 20.05 -6.92
N ASN A 323 -4.47 18.73 -6.83
CA ASN A 323 -3.57 17.80 -7.51
C ASN A 323 -3.90 17.62 -9.00
N MET A 324 -5.11 17.97 -9.45
CA MET A 324 -5.51 17.93 -10.87
C MET A 324 -4.80 18.97 -11.76
N VAL A 325 -4.05 19.89 -11.18
CA VAL A 325 -3.37 20.97 -11.97
C VAL A 325 -2.45 20.38 -13.03
N LEU A 326 -1.61 19.38 -12.66
CA LEU A 326 -0.66 18.75 -13.60
C LEU A 326 -1.38 18.02 -14.75
N VAL A 327 -2.48 17.35 -14.46
CA VAL A 327 -3.33 16.68 -15.46
C VAL A 327 -3.93 17.70 -16.43
N ASN A 328 -4.45 18.82 -15.91
CA ASN A 328 -5.04 19.88 -16.72
C ASN A 328 -3.99 20.56 -17.61
N GLU A 329 -2.78 20.79 -17.11
CA GLU A 329 -1.68 21.37 -17.87
C GLU A 329 -1.23 20.43 -19.00
N ALA A 330 -1.06 19.14 -18.70
CA ALA A 330 -0.72 18.13 -19.70
C ALA A 330 -1.73 18.05 -20.84
N LEU A 331 -3.02 18.17 -20.53
CA LEU A 331 -4.10 18.09 -21.52
C LEU A 331 -4.35 19.39 -22.29
N ARG A 332 -4.01 20.57 -21.74
CA ARG A 332 -4.17 21.87 -22.43
C ARG A 332 -3.34 21.97 -23.71
N ALA A 333 -2.16 21.39 -23.73
CA ALA A 333 -1.26 21.40 -24.88
C ALA A 333 -1.68 20.41 -25.99
N ARG A 334 -2.67 19.56 -25.74
CA ARG A 334 -3.12 18.49 -26.63
C ARG A 334 -4.18 18.98 -27.61
N LYS A 335 -4.17 18.39 -28.81
CA LYS A 335 -5.08 18.75 -29.92
C LYS A 335 -6.19 17.72 -30.16
N GLU A 336 -6.09 16.55 -29.51
CA GLU A 336 -7.07 15.48 -29.63
C GLU A 336 -8.46 15.97 -29.22
N ARG A 337 -9.47 15.48 -29.94
CA ARG A 337 -10.87 15.85 -29.73
C ARG A 337 -11.40 15.42 -28.37
N LEU A 338 -11.03 14.21 -27.93
CA LEU A 338 -11.38 13.65 -26.62
C LEU A 338 -10.16 13.61 -25.72
N ARG A 339 -10.25 14.29 -24.60
CA ARG A 339 -9.18 14.40 -23.62
C ARG A 339 -9.70 13.94 -22.28
N LEU A 340 -9.17 12.84 -21.76
CA LEU A 340 -9.52 12.28 -20.47
C LEU A 340 -8.36 12.48 -19.49
N GLY A 341 -8.66 13.08 -18.33
CA GLY A 341 -7.71 13.24 -17.23
C GLY A 341 -8.18 12.46 -16.01
N VAL A 342 -7.28 11.68 -15.42
CA VAL A 342 -7.54 10.87 -14.23
C VAL A 342 -6.42 11.08 -13.23
N ILE A 343 -6.76 11.15 -11.96
CA ILE A 343 -5.81 11.06 -10.83
C ILE A 343 -6.17 9.84 -9.99
N ILE A 344 -5.17 9.05 -9.62
CA ILE A 344 -5.35 7.78 -8.90
C ILE A 344 -4.56 7.86 -7.61
N ASP A 345 -5.21 7.63 -6.46
CA ASP A 345 -4.53 7.60 -5.16
C ASP A 345 -3.54 6.40 -5.05
N PRO A 346 -2.64 6.37 -4.04
CA PRO A 346 -1.56 5.39 -3.99
C PRO A 346 -1.96 3.93 -4.11
N ASP A 347 -3.13 3.55 -3.63
CA ASP A 347 -3.61 2.17 -3.68
C ASP A 347 -4.81 1.96 -4.62
N ALA A 348 -5.15 2.97 -5.43
CA ALA A 348 -6.22 2.95 -6.43
C ALA A 348 -7.55 2.42 -5.88
N ARG A 349 -8.02 2.99 -4.78
CA ARG A 349 -9.26 2.57 -4.13
C ARG A 349 -10.49 3.12 -4.88
N PRO A 350 -11.43 2.28 -5.33
CA PRO A 350 -12.55 2.70 -6.19
C PRO A 350 -13.64 3.53 -5.47
N ASP A 351 -13.64 3.60 -4.17
CA ASP A 351 -14.69 4.26 -3.38
C ASP A 351 -14.37 5.73 -2.99
N GLN A 352 -13.46 6.36 -3.72
CA GLN A 352 -13.06 7.76 -3.52
C GLN A 352 -13.34 8.67 -4.75
N VAL A 353 -14.36 8.33 -5.55
CA VAL A 353 -14.80 9.17 -6.66
C VAL A 353 -15.88 10.14 -6.18
#